data_4fb736defb697044e9f2bf9771ef20b7
#
_entry.id   4fb736defb697044e9f2bf9771ef20b7
#
_cell.length_a   1.000
_cell.length_b   1.000
_cell.length_c   1.000
_cell.angle_alpha   90.00
_cell.angle_beta   90.00
_cell.angle_gamma   90.00
#
_symmetry.space_group_name_H-M   'P 1'
#
loop_
_entity.id
_entity.type
_entity.pdbx_description
1 polymer ?
#
loop_
_entity_poly.entity_id
_entity_poly.type
_entity_poly.pdbx_seq_one_letter_code
_entity_poly.pdbx_strand_id
1 'polypeptide(L)'
;MTVFYSIISFILILLPLVILHEFGHYFSAKFFKIKVLEFGFGFPPKLFSIWSSKKLIYFEKSIDNLESLLNTKIFISTEFKNDKEFIKEIYLDRKSSFASENESYEVNVNHVHDNYIQVKEMQWSFNLLPLGGFVRPFGEDDSSHPDSFYVKNAFQRFVVLVSGVAINLLLPFVIFFFTSLLISEEIKSDLIIVDVSNESPAFNSGLKAGDKVVGINDDKIYNMNDLQRVLTSNLGKSIEITVDRGVPNPFAK
;
A
#
# COMPACT_ATOMS: atom_id res chain seq x y z
N MET A 1 22.98 -19.99 1.76
CA MET A 1 21.53 -20.21 1.99
C MET A 1 20.90 -19.02 2.72
N THR A 2 21.40 -18.58 3.88
CA THR A 2 20.81 -17.47 4.68
C THR A 2 20.66 -16.14 3.91
N VAL A 3 21.72 -15.71 3.19
CA VAL A 3 21.68 -14.48 2.38
C VAL A 3 20.59 -14.49 1.31
N PHE A 4 20.42 -15.63 0.63
CA PHE A 4 19.39 -15.80 -0.40
C PHE A 4 17.98 -15.65 0.19
N TYR A 5 17.69 -16.32 1.31
CA TYR A 5 16.41 -16.17 1.99
C TYR A 5 16.18 -14.76 2.50
N SER A 6 17.22 -14.08 3.00
CA SER A 6 17.11 -12.68 3.45
C SER A 6 16.73 -11.74 2.29
N ILE A 7 17.33 -11.91 1.12
CA ILE A 7 17.02 -11.10 -0.06
C ILE A 7 15.57 -11.35 -0.52
N ILE A 8 15.14 -12.62 -0.58
CA ILE A 8 13.77 -12.95 -0.97
C ILE A 8 12.76 -12.35 0.03
N SER A 9 13.00 -12.53 1.33
CA SER A 9 12.12 -11.98 2.37
C SER A 9 12.04 -10.46 2.30
N PHE A 10 13.17 -9.78 2.05
CA PHE A 10 13.22 -8.34 1.87
C PHE A 10 12.36 -7.88 0.68
N ILE A 11 12.53 -8.52 -0.48
CA ILE A 11 11.75 -8.20 -1.68
C ILE A 11 10.25 -8.47 -1.45
N LEU A 12 9.91 -9.57 -0.78
CA LEU A 12 8.54 -9.97 -0.52
C LEU A 12 7.80 -9.01 0.42
N ILE A 13 8.52 -8.34 1.32
CA ILE A 13 7.97 -7.30 2.20
C ILE A 13 7.96 -5.95 1.49
N LEU A 14 9.06 -5.60 0.82
CA LEU A 14 9.22 -4.30 0.19
C LEU A 14 8.24 -4.07 -0.95
N LEU A 15 8.03 -5.08 -1.80
CA LEU A 15 7.20 -4.94 -3.01
C LEU A 15 5.75 -4.55 -2.69
N PRO A 16 5.01 -5.24 -1.79
CA PRO A 16 3.67 -4.82 -1.40
C PRO A 16 3.65 -3.42 -0.78
N LEU A 17 4.65 -3.08 0.05
CA LEU A 17 4.74 -1.79 0.71
C LEU A 17 4.87 -0.65 -0.31
N VAL A 18 5.71 -0.82 -1.33
CA VAL A 18 5.88 0.17 -2.40
C VAL A 18 4.63 0.25 -3.28
N ILE A 19 4.02 -0.88 -3.62
CA ILE A 19 2.78 -0.88 -4.40
C ILE A 19 1.66 -0.13 -3.65
N LEU A 20 1.49 -0.36 -2.36
CA LEU A 20 0.52 0.35 -1.53
C LEU A 20 0.82 1.85 -1.45
N HIS A 21 2.10 2.23 -1.37
CA HIS A 21 2.55 3.61 -1.44
C HIS A 21 2.08 4.27 -2.75
N GLU A 22 2.33 3.62 -3.89
CA GLU A 22 1.92 4.13 -5.21
C GLU A 22 0.39 4.20 -5.35
N PHE A 23 -0.35 3.27 -4.74
CA PHE A 23 -1.81 3.38 -4.66
C PHE A 23 -2.27 4.64 -3.92
N GLY A 24 -1.51 5.10 -2.93
CA GLY A 24 -1.77 6.39 -2.25
C GLY A 24 -1.78 7.56 -3.23
N HIS A 25 -0.73 7.67 -4.02
CA HIS A 25 -0.62 8.69 -5.06
C HIS A 25 -1.72 8.55 -6.12
N TYR A 26 -2.00 7.33 -6.54
CA TYR A 26 -3.03 7.04 -7.53
C TYR A 26 -4.43 7.46 -7.08
N PHE A 27 -4.86 7.02 -5.88
CA PHE A 27 -6.19 7.32 -5.38
C PHE A 27 -6.38 8.79 -5.07
N SER A 28 -5.39 9.45 -4.50
CA SER A 28 -5.43 10.89 -4.23
C SER A 28 -5.47 11.72 -5.51
N ALA A 29 -4.69 11.34 -6.53
CA ALA A 29 -4.75 11.96 -7.85
C ALA A 29 -6.15 11.84 -8.46
N LYS A 30 -6.73 10.64 -8.46
CA LYS A 30 -8.10 10.40 -8.94
C LYS A 30 -9.15 11.18 -8.14
N PHE A 31 -9.01 11.26 -6.83
CA PHE A 31 -9.92 12.03 -5.96
C PHE A 31 -9.95 13.51 -6.34
N PHE A 32 -8.81 14.10 -6.65
CA PHE A 32 -8.71 15.49 -7.09
C PHE A 32 -8.89 15.70 -8.60
N LYS A 33 -9.38 14.68 -9.31
CA LYS A 33 -9.58 14.73 -10.77
C LYS A 33 -8.29 15.11 -11.51
N ILE A 34 -7.17 14.54 -11.08
CA ILE A 34 -5.91 14.60 -11.80
C ILE A 34 -5.86 13.36 -12.69
N LYS A 35 -5.62 13.57 -13.98
CA LYS A 35 -5.47 12.47 -14.93
C LYS A 35 -4.17 11.71 -14.64
N VAL A 36 -4.25 10.38 -14.54
CA VAL A 36 -3.08 9.51 -14.39
C VAL A 36 -2.83 8.82 -15.72
N LEU A 37 -1.61 8.95 -16.23
CA LEU A 37 -1.21 8.37 -17.52
C LEU A 37 -0.75 6.92 -17.38
N GLU A 38 -0.04 6.62 -16.31
CA GLU A 38 0.53 5.30 -16.11
C GLU A 38 0.64 4.94 -14.61
N PHE A 39 0.29 3.70 -14.31
CA PHE A 39 0.64 3.03 -13.07
C PHE A 39 1.62 1.90 -13.42
N GLY A 40 2.87 2.04 -12.99
CA GLY A 40 3.95 1.11 -13.31
C GLY A 40 4.31 0.24 -12.11
N PHE A 41 4.30 -1.09 -12.31
CA PHE A 41 4.90 -2.04 -11.39
C PHE A 41 6.36 -2.23 -11.78
N GLY A 42 7.28 -1.88 -10.88
CA GLY A 42 8.71 -1.86 -11.17
C GLY A 42 9.16 -0.60 -11.93
N PHE A 43 10.48 -0.46 -12.12
CA PHE A 43 11.07 0.63 -12.89
C PHE A 43 11.43 0.23 -14.32
N PRO A 44 11.43 1.21 -15.25
CA PRO A 44 11.79 0.97 -16.65
C PRO A 44 13.09 0.18 -16.85
N PRO A 45 13.25 -0.50 -17.99
CA PRO A 45 12.39 -0.46 -19.18
C PRO A 45 11.10 -1.28 -19.05
N LYS A 46 10.06 -0.84 -19.77
CA LYS A 46 8.75 -1.49 -19.80
C LYS A 46 8.80 -2.85 -20.51
N LEU A 47 8.28 -3.88 -19.88
CA LEU A 47 8.14 -5.20 -20.49
C LEU A 47 6.81 -5.33 -21.26
N PHE A 48 5.68 -5.09 -20.58
CA PHE A 48 4.35 -5.17 -21.19
C PHE A 48 3.33 -4.34 -20.43
N SER A 49 2.20 -4.05 -21.08
CA SER A 49 1.03 -3.44 -20.43
C SER A 49 0.00 -4.51 -20.15
N ILE A 50 -0.51 -4.56 -18.91
CA ILE A 50 -1.55 -5.49 -18.48
C ILE A 50 -2.91 -4.98 -18.94
N TRP A 51 -3.10 -3.68 -18.83
CA TRP A 51 -4.38 -3.03 -19.10
C TRP A 51 -4.15 -1.59 -19.55
N SER A 52 -5.01 -1.11 -20.45
CA SER A 52 -5.06 0.30 -20.82
C SER A 52 -6.50 0.74 -21.02
N SER A 53 -6.87 1.87 -20.41
CA SER A 53 -8.12 2.54 -20.76
C SER A 53 -7.99 3.21 -22.11
N LYS A 54 -9.14 3.31 -22.78
CA LYS A 54 -9.25 3.91 -24.10
C LYS A 54 -10.26 5.04 -24.02
N LYS A 55 -9.95 6.16 -24.63
CA LYS A 55 -10.85 7.31 -24.74
C LYS A 55 -11.12 7.58 -26.21
N LEU A 56 -12.36 7.93 -26.52
CA LEU A 56 -12.76 8.36 -27.85
C LEU A 56 -12.77 9.89 -27.91
N ILE A 57 -12.10 10.44 -28.89
CA ILE A 57 -12.06 11.88 -29.16
C ILE A 57 -12.58 12.09 -30.58
N TYR A 58 -13.58 12.91 -30.74
CA TYR A 58 -14.34 13.06 -31.97
C TYR A 58 -13.79 14.19 -32.84
N PHE A 59 -13.97 14.09 -34.14
CA PHE A 59 -13.69 15.16 -35.08
C PHE A 59 -14.97 16.01 -35.32
N GLU A 60 -14.83 17.33 -35.40
CA GLU A 60 -15.93 18.19 -35.87
C GLU A 60 -16.05 18.18 -37.39
N LYS A 61 -14.93 17.98 -38.08
CA LYS A 61 -14.85 17.92 -39.56
C LYS A 61 -14.03 16.72 -39.96
N SER A 62 -14.38 16.12 -41.10
CA SER A 62 -13.56 15.07 -41.70
C SER A 62 -12.14 15.59 -41.97
N ILE A 63 -11.14 14.83 -41.58
CA ILE A 63 -9.71 15.13 -41.76
C ILE A 63 -9.17 14.16 -42.81
N ASP A 64 -8.46 14.65 -43.79
CA ASP A 64 -7.77 13.83 -44.78
C ASP A 64 -6.52 13.19 -44.18
N ASN A 65 -6.14 12.00 -44.64
CA ASN A 65 -4.96 11.24 -44.21
C ASN A 65 -4.91 10.83 -42.72
N LEU A 66 -6.05 10.53 -42.14
CA LEU A 66 -6.18 10.07 -40.75
C LEU A 66 -5.35 8.81 -40.43
N GLU A 67 -5.14 7.92 -41.39
CA GLU A 67 -4.36 6.69 -41.22
C GLU A 67 -2.90 6.96 -40.84
N SER A 68 -2.34 8.10 -41.23
CA SER A 68 -0.97 8.50 -40.87
C SER A 68 -0.81 8.76 -39.35
N LEU A 69 -1.88 8.99 -38.65
CA LEU A 69 -1.91 9.20 -37.19
C LEU A 69 -1.89 7.89 -36.37
N LEU A 70 -2.11 6.74 -37.02
CA LEU A 70 -2.18 5.46 -36.34
C LEU A 70 -0.85 5.10 -35.69
N ASN A 71 -0.91 4.71 -34.38
CA ASN A 71 0.24 4.37 -33.55
C ASN A 71 1.29 5.51 -33.41
N THR A 72 0.88 6.75 -33.65
CA THR A 72 1.74 7.91 -33.45
C THR A 72 1.40 8.65 -32.16
N LYS A 73 2.37 9.43 -31.69
CA LYS A 73 2.18 10.42 -30.62
C LYS A 73 1.88 11.75 -31.27
N ILE A 74 0.76 12.34 -30.92
CA ILE A 74 0.36 13.66 -31.42
C ILE A 74 0.00 14.56 -30.23
N PHE A 75 0.06 15.87 -30.47
CA PHE A 75 -0.47 16.86 -29.55
C PHE A 75 -1.82 17.34 -30.09
N ILE A 76 -2.83 17.35 -29.24
CA ILE A 76 -4.18 17.78 -29.60
C ILE A 76 -4.66 18.87 -28.67
N SER A 77 -5.38 19.83 -29.23
CA SER A 77 -6.24 20.76 -28.51
C SER A 77 -7.68 20.28 -28.64
N THR A 78 -8.42 20.25 -27.55
CA THR A 78 -9.78 19.70 -27.54
C THR A 78 -10.77 20.65 -26.90
N GLU A 79 -12.05 20.46 -27.23
CA GLU A 79 -13.18 21.19 -26.66
C GLU A 79 -14.26 20.20 -26.25
N PHE A 80 -14.91 20.43 -25.10
CA PHE A 80 -16.03 19.60 -24.64
C PHE A 80 -17.36 20.19 -25.12
N LYS A 81 -18.16 19.36 -25.83
CA LYS A 81 -19.52 19.68 -26.26
C LYS A 81 -20.42 18.47 -26.01
N ASN A 82 -21.54 18.66 -25.32
CA ASN A 82 -22.53 17.60 -25.05
C ASN A 82 -21.92 16.30 -24.48
N ASP A 83 -21.09 16.40 -23.45
CA ASP A 83 -20.37 15.29 -22.81
C ASP A 83 -19.41 14.51 -23.74
N LYS A 84 -19.12 15.04 -24.91
CA LYS A 84 -18.14 14.48 -25.84
C LYS A 84 -16.98 15.45 -26.00
N GLU A 85 -15.79 14.89 -26.16
CA GLU A 85 -14.58 15.65 -26.43
C GLU A 85 -14.32 15.69 -27.92
N PHE A 86 -14.17 16.90 -28.48
CA PHE A 86 -13.91 17.14 -29.91
C PHE A 86 -12.53 17.71 -30.10
N ILE A 87 -11.85 17.25 -31.14
CA ILE A 87 -10.55 17.79 -31.54
C ILE A 87 -10.77 19.14 -32.21
N LYS A 88 -10.10 20.15 -31.68
CA LYS A 88 -10.02 21.49 -32.26
C LYS A 88 -8.84 21.60 -33.22
N GLU A 89 -7.66 21.18 -32.79
CA GLU A 89 -6.43 21.24 -33.57
C GLU A 89 -5.52 20.04 -33.26
N ILE A 90 -4.72 19.63 -34.27
CA ILE A 90 -3.74 18.53 -34.14
C ILE A 90 -2.37 19.09 -34.49
N TYR A 91 -1.38 18.77 -33.67
CA TYR A 91 0.01 19.13 -33.86
C TYR A 91 0.87 17.86 -33.84
N LEU A 92 1.80 17.76 -34.81
CA LEU A 92 2.68 16.58 -34.91
C LEU A 92 3.94 16.70 -34.06
N ASP A 93 4.29 17.90 -33.63
CA ASP A 93 5.42 18.13 -32.76
C ASP A 93 5.08 19.08 -31.58
N ARG A 94 5.91 18.98 -30.52
CA ARG A 94 5.73 19.80 -29.31
C ARG A 94 5.96 21.28 -29.54
N LYS A 95 6.86 21.67 -30.47
CA LYS A 95 7.14 23.07 -30.73
C LYS A 95 5.96 23.77 -31.39
N SER A 96 5.31 23.11 -32.36
CA SER A 96 4.09 23.60 -33.01
C SER A 96 2.94 23.75 -31.99
N SER A 97 2.83 22.84 -31.03
CA SER A 97 1.78 22.90 -29.98
C SER A 97 1.95 24.06 -29.01
N PHE A 98 3.18 24.43 -28.66
CA PHE A 98 3.48 25.60 -27.82
C PHE A 98 3.31 26.96 -28.52
N ALA A 99 3.40 26.98 -29.84
CA ALA A 99 3.20 28.19 -30.62
C ALA A 99 1.71 28.56 -30.78
N SER A 100 0.81 27.69 -30.42
CA SER A 100 -0.63 27.93 -30.48
C SER A 100 -1.15 28.60 -29.22
N GLU A 101 -2.17 29.45 -29.35
CA GLU A 101 -2.91 30.03 -28.21
C GLU A 101 -3.81 29.00 -27.51
N ASN A 102 -3.96 27.80 -28.06
CA ASN A 102 -4.82 26.75 -27.55
C ASN A 102 -4.05 25.77 -26.70
N GLU A 103 -4.64 25.39 -25.58
CA GLU A 103 -4.13 24.34 -24.70
C GLU A 103 -4.05 23.00 -25.44
N SER A 104 -2.85 22.42 -25.54
CA SER A 104 -2.64 21.14 -26.20
C SER A 104 -1.98 20.13 -25.25
N TYR A 105 -2.31 18.85 -25.41
CA TYR A 105 -1.72 17.76 -24.64
C TYR A 105 -1.38 16.55 -25.52
N GLU A 106 -0.36 15.80 -25.12
CA GLU A 106 0.13 14.62 -25.83
C GLU A 106 -0.83 13.44 -25.69
N VAL A 107 -1.14 12.78 -26.78
CA VAL A 107 -1.92 11.54 -26.82
C VAL A 107 -1.26 10.50 -27.74
N ASN A 108 -1.44 9.22 -27.38
CA ASN A 108 -1.05 8.10 -28.23
C ASN A 108 -2.29 7.58 -28.96
N VAL A 109 -2.29 7.64 -30.29
CA VAL A 109 -3.40 7.18 -31.12
C VAL A 109 -3.30 5.67 -31.34
N ASN A 110 -4.33 4.93 -30.93
CA ASN A 110 -4.38 3.48 -31.07
C ASN A 110 -5.21 3.03 -32.27
N HIS A 111 -6.31 3.71 -32.52
CA HIS A 111 -7.18 3.45 -33.65
C HIS A 111 -7.69 4.77 -34.22
N VAL A 112 -7.89 4.77 -35.51
CA VAL A 112 -8.42 5.90 -36.27
C VAL A 112 -9.69 5.46 -36.97
N HIS A 113 -10.72 6.27 -36.90
CA HIS A 113 -11.99 6.09 -37.55
C HIS A 113 -12.41 7.42 -38.20
N ASP A 114 -13.26 7.41 -39.17
CA ASP A 114 -13.67 8.61 -39.92
C ASP A 114 -14.16 9.76 -39.03
N ASN A 115 -14.80 9.45 -37.92
CA ASN A 115 -15.43 10.43 -37.03
C ASN A 115 -14.73 10.61 -35.67
N TYR A 116 -13.77 9.74 -35.31
CA TYR A 116 -13.08 9.80 -34.01
C TYR A 116 -11.73 9.11 -34.06
N ILE A 117 -10.84 9.51 -33.16
CA ILE A 117 -9.66 8.72 -32.80
C ILE A 117 -9.86 8.06 -31.44
N GLN A 118 -9.27 6.88 -31.29
CA GLN A 118 -9.18 6.20 -30.02
C GLN A 118 -7.76 6.36 -29.47
N VAL A 119 -7.67 6.99 -28.31
CA VAL A 119 -6.38 7.25 -27.64
C VAL A 119 -6.24 6.45 -26.37
N LYS A 120 -5.00 6.15 -25.98
CA LYS A 120 -4.72 5.62 -24.65
C LYS A 120 -4.86 6.73 -23.64
N GLU A 121 -5.68 6.52 -22.61
CA GLU A 121 -5.85 7.47 -21.53
C GLU A 121 -4.96 7.13 -20.34
N MET A 122 -5.01 5.89 -19.90
CA MET A 122 -4.23 5.36 -18.80
C MET A 122 -3.77 3.94 -19.10
N GLN A 123 -2.60 3.56 -18.60
CA GLN A 123 -2.11 2.19 -18.71
C GLN A 123 -1.56 1.68 -17.38
N TRP A 124 -1.69 0.38 -17.18
CA TRP A 124 -0.99 -0.36 -16.14
C TRP A 124 0.12 -1.18 -16.80
N SER A 125 1.34 -1.00 -16.34
CA SER A 125 2.52 -1.60 -16.97
C SER A 125 3.34 -2.41 -15.98
N PHE A 126 3.94 -3.50 -16.46
CA PHE A 126 5.03 -4.18 -15.81
C PHE A 126 6.35 -3.77 -16.42
N ASN A 127 7.32 -3.50 -15.54
CA ASN A 127 8.66 -3.06 -15.90
C ASN A 127 9.70 -4.09 -15.43
N LEU A 128 10.89 -4.01 -16.01
CA LEU A 128 11.93 -5.01 -15.83
C LEU A 128 12.50 -5.08 -14.41
N LEU A 129 12.63 -3.92 -13.75
CA LEU A 129 13.23 -3.86 -12.42
C LEU A 129 12.15 -3.94 -11.34
N PRO A 130 12.00 -5.08 -10.64
CA PRO A 130 10.90 -5.31 -9.69
C PRO A 130 11.13 -4.65 -8.31
N LEU A 131 11.90 -3.58 -8.27
CA LEU A 131 12.32 -2.91 -7.02
C LEU A 131 11.48 -1.68 -6.69
N GLY A 132 10.25 -1.60 -7.20
CA GLY A 132 9.44 -0.43 -6.93
C GLY A 132 8.18 -0.35 -7.76
N GLY A 133 7.64 0.85 -7.85
CA GLY A 133 6.52 1.23 -8.69
C GLY A 133 6.57 2.71 -8.96
N PHE A 134 5.67 3.20 -9.79
CA PHE A 134 5.47 4.63 -9.99
C PHE A 134 4.06 4.92 -10.49
N VAL A 135 3.59 6.08 -10.14
CA VAL A 135 2.40 6.71 -10.71
C VAL A 135 2.83 7.92 -11.49
N ARG A 136 2.43 8.02 -12.76
CA ARG A 136 2.71 9.18 -13.59
C ARG A 136 1.45 10.03 -13.77
N PRO A 137 1.29 11.11 -13.01
CA PRO A 137 0.20 12.05 -13.24
C PRO A 137 0.43 12.83 -14.54
N PHE A 138 -0.65 13.39 -15.06
CA PHE A 138 -0.61 14.21 -16.25
C PHE A 138 -0.25 15.65 -15.89
N GLY A 139 0.62 16.29 -16.69
CA GLY A 139 0.96 17.69 -16.57
C GLY A 139 1.70 18.05 -15.28
N GLU A 140 2.76 17.31 -14.94
CA GLU A 140 3.60 17.61 -13.78
C GLU A 140 4.40 18.90 -13.95
N ASP A 141 4.95 19.12 -15.13
CA ASP A 141 5.89 20.22 -15.38
C ASP A 141 5.20 21.52 -15.79
N ASP A 142 4.29 21.45 -16.73
CA ASP A 142 3.54 22.61 -17.24
C ASP A 142 2.38 22.15 -18.13
N SER A 143 1.14 22.40 -17.69
CA SER A 143 -0.05 22.15 -18.50
C SER A 143 -1.19 23.00 -17.96
N SER A 144 -1.80 23.79 -18.83
CA SER A 144 -3.01 24.57 -18.51
C SER A 144 -4.29 23.72 -18.48
N HIS A 145 -4.20 22.45 -18.90
CA HIS A 145 -5.35 21.55 -18.91
C HIS A 145 -5.93 21.32 -17.49
N PRO A 146 -7.26 21.40 -17.30
CA PRO A 146 -7.91 21.35 -15.99
C PRO A 146 -7.63 20.05 -15.19
N ASP A 147 -7.31 18.95 -15.89
CA ASP A 147 -6.98 17.67 -15.27
C ASP A 147 -5.47 17.49 -14.99
N SER A 148 -4.69 18.54 -15.22
CA SER A 148 -3.25 18.56 -14.95
C SER A 148 -2.96 18.66 -13.46
N PHE A 149 -1.86 18.03 -13.01
CA PHE A 149 -1.32 18.16 -11.66
C PHE A 149 -0.93 19.61 -11.35
N TYR A 150 -0.31 20.30 -12.32
CA TYR A 150 0.21 21.66 -12.14
C TYR A 150 -0.87 22.69 -11.81
N VAL A 151 -2.05 22.58 -12.44
CA VAL A 151 -3.18 23.53 -12.28
C VAL A 151 -3.88 23.39 -10.92
N LYS A 152 -3.69 22.26 -10.23
CA LYS A 152 -4.32 22.05 -8.92
C LYS A 152 -3.72 22.97 -7.86
N ASN A 153 -4.53 23.36 -6.89
CA ASN A 153 -4.07 24.21 -5.80
C ASN A 153 -2.97 23.54 -4.96
N ALA A 154 -2.22 24.33 -4.20
CA ALA A 154 -1.08 23.85 -3.43
C ALA A 154 -1.46 22.75 -2.43
N PHE A 155 -2.64 22.84 -1.81
CA PHE A 155 -3.13 21.82 -0.87
C PHE A 155 -3.41 20.48 -1.56
N GLN A 156 -4.08 20.49 -2.73
CA GLN A 156 -4.35 19.28 -3.50
C GLN A 156 -3.06 18.59 -3.95
N ARG A 157 -2.10 19.36 -4.46
CA ARG A 157 -0.77 18.86 -4.83
C ARG A 157 -0.04 18.26 -3.63
N PHE A 158 -0.05 18.96 -2.50
CA PHE A 158 0.55 18.47 -1.25
C PHE A 158 -0.07 17.13 -0.80
N VAL A 159 -1.40 17.02 -0.80
CA VAL A 159 -2.08 15.77 -0.43
C VAL A 159 -1.67 14.63 -1.36
N VAL A 160 -1.60 14.87 -2.68
CA VAL A 160 -1.16 13.84 -3.63
C VAL A 160 0.28 13.40 -3.33
N LEU A 161 1.19 14.34 -3.09
CA LEU A 161 2.60 14.02 -2.81
C LEU A 161 2.82 13.28 -1.48
N VAL A 162 2.00 13.55 -0.47
CA VAL A 162 2.14 12.93 0.87
C VAL A 162 1.35 11.62 0.99
N SER A 163 0.37 11.39 0.13
CA SER A 163 -0.57 10.27 0.25
C SER A 163 0.08 8.89 0.24
N GLY A 164 1.16 8.70 -0.52
CA GLY A 164 1.92 7.45 -0.52
C GLY A 164 2.54 7.18 0.86
N VAL A 165 3.21 8.18 1.43
CA VAL A 165 3.80 8.09 2.78
C VAL A 165 2.71 7.88 3.83
N ALA A 166 1.57 8.56 3.70
CA ALA A 166 0.45 8.43 4.63
C ALA A 166 -0.10 7.00 4.67
N ILE A 167 -0.25 6.34 3.52
CA ILE A 167 -0.67 4.93 3.47
C ILE A 167 0.34 4.03 4.20
N ASN A 168 1.64 4.20 3.95
CA ASN A 168 2.66 3.40 4.61
C ASN A 168 2.70 3.64 6.13
N LEU A 169 2.41 4.85 6.57
CA LEU A 169 2.30 5.18 8.00
C LEU A 169 1.07 4.54 8.65
N LEU A 170 -0.06 4.47 7.93
CA LEU A 170 -1.29 3.88 8.45
C LEU A 170 -1.27 2.34 8.43
N LEU A 171 -0.53 1.74 7.51
CA LEU A 171 -0.49 0.29 7.33
C LEU A 171 -0.16 -0.52 8.60
N PRO A 172 0.84 -0.16 9.43
CA PRO A 172 1.12 -0.88 10.68
C PRO A 172 -0.07 -0.88 11.64
N PHE A 173 -0.82 0.22 11.73
CA PHE A 173 -2.02 0.29 12.59
C PHE A 173 -3.12 -0.64 12.09
N VAL A 174 -3.32 -0.71 10.77
CA VAL A 174 -4.29 -1.63 10.15
C VAL A 174 -3.89 -3.09 10.41
N ILE A 175 -2.62 -3.43 10.21
CA ILE A 175 -2.10 -4.78 10.47
C ILE A 175 -2.26 -5.13 11.95
N PHE A 176 -1.87 -4.23 12.85
CA PHE A 176 -1.99 -4.43 14.30
C PHE A 176 -3.45 -4.64 14.72
N PHE A 177 -4.37 -3.84 14.18
CA PHE A 177 -5.80 -3.98 14.47
C PHE A 177 -6.32 -5.36 14.08
N PHE A 178 -6.05 -5.81 12.85
CA PHE A 178 -6.50 -7.13 12.40
C PHE A 178 -5.81 -8.27 13.12
N THR A 179 -4.52 -8.18 13.40
CA THR A 179 -3.82 -9.21 14.17
C THR A 179 -4.33 -9.29 15.60
N SER A 180 -4.66 -8.15 16.23
CA SER A 180 -5.26 -8.13 17.56
C SER A 180 -6.64 -8.78 17.61
N LEU A 181 -7.45 -8.64 16.54
CA LEU A 181 -8.75 -9.32 16.43
C LEU A 181 -8.60 -10.83 16.22
N LEU A 182 -7.61 -11.25 15.44
CA LEU A 182 -7.41 -12.65 15.09
C LEU A 182 -6.68 -13.46 16.18
N ILE A 183 -5.79 -12.81 16.95
CA ILE A 183 -4.95 -13.42 17.98
C ILE A 183 -5.57 -13.17 19.38
N SER A 184 -6.89 -13.17 19.47
CA SER A 184 -7.59 -13.11 20.77
C SER A 184 -7.60 -14.45 21.53
N GLU A 185 -6.86 -15.45 21.08
CA GLU A 185 -6.66 -16.65 21.87
C GLU A 185 -5.72 -16.31 23.04
N GLU A 186 -6.21 -16.52 24.26
CA GLU A 186 -5.37 -16.49 25.45
C GLU A 186 -4.20 -17.44 25.23
N ILE A 187 -2.99 -16.90 25.14
CA ILE A 187 -1.77 -17.72 25.05
C ILE A 187 -1.66 -18.47 26.39
N LYS A 188 -2.16 -19.68 26.38
CA LYS A 188 -1.99 -20.60 27.52
C LYS A 188 -0.56 -21.07 27.50
N SER A 189 0.23 -20.61 28.44
CA SER A 189 1.60 -21.06 28.66
C SER A 189 1.70 -21.78 29.99
N ASP A 190 2.39 -22.91 29.98
CA ASP A 190 2.66 -23.62 31.24
C ASP A 190 3.65 -22.82 32.08
N LEU A 191 3.21 -22.35 33.23
CA LEU A 191 4.06 -21.64 34.19
C LEU A 191 4.72 -22.62 35.11
N ILE A 192 5.97 -22.97 34.84
CA ILE A 192 6.75 -23.92 35.63
C ILE A 192 7.71 -23.16 36.51
N ILE A 193 7.73 -23.46 37.80
CA ILE A 193 8.69 -22.91 38.75
C ILE A 193 10.07 -23.51 38.44
N VAL A 194 11.00 -22.65 38.03
CA VAL A 194 12.37 -23.08 37.68
C VAL A 194 13.21 -23.30 38.91
N ASP A 195 13.10 -22.40 39.92
CA ASP A 195 13.85 -22.45 41.16
C ASP A 195 13.09 -21.78 42.28
N VAL A 196 13.35 -22.20 43.54
CA VAL A 196 12.76 -21.62 44.73
C VAL A 196 13.92 -21.28 45.71
N SER A 197 14.03 -19.99 46.03
CA SER A 197 15.07 -19.52 46.97
C SER A 197 14.85 -20.13 48.35
N ASN A 198 15.96 -20.61 48.92
CA ASN A 198 15.96 -21.13 50.29
C ASN A 198 15.49 -20.05 51.28
N GLU A 199 14.75 -20.47 52.32
CA GLU A 199 14.20 -19.60 53.37
C GLU A 199 13.15 -18.58 52.89
N SER A 200 12.74 -18.65 51.63
CA SER A 200 11.67 -17.80 51.11
C SER A 200 10.26 -18.29 51.62
N PRO A 201 9.28 -17.41 51.65
CA PRO A 201 7.89 -17.82 51.93
C PRO A 201 7.38 -18.94 51.00
N ALA A 202 7.81 -18.94 49.75
CA ALA A 202 7.49 -19.95 48.74
C ALA A 202 8.10 -21.33 49.14
N PHE A 203 9.36 -21.33 49.58
CA PHE A 203 10.02 -22.54 50.09
C PHE A 203 9.34 -23.09 51.35
N ASN A 204 9.02 -22.20 52.28
CA ASN A 204 8.35 -22.59 53.54
C ASN A 204 6.91 -23.09 53.31
N SER A 205 6.24 -22.69 52.25
CA SER A 205 4.93 -23.20 51.84
C SER A 205 4.99 -24.54 51.08
N GLY A 206 6.21 -25.02 50.77
CA GLY A 206 6.42 -26.33 50.13
C GLY A 206 6.39 -26.30 48.60
N LEU A 207 6.53 -25.13 47.97
CA LEU A 207 6.72 -25.02 46.51
C LEU A 207 8.10 -25.56 46.13
N LYS A 208 8.19 -26.23 44.99
CA LYS A 208 9.41 -26.86 44.49
C LYS A 208 9.67 -26.48 43.01
N ALA A 209 10.90 -26.52 42.63
CA ALA A 209 11.25 -26.47 41.22
C ALA A 209 10.58 -27.62 40.46
N GLY A 210 9.98 -27.34 39.31
CA GLY A 210 9.19 -28.27 38.53
C GLY A 210 7.68 -28.24 38.81
N ASP A 211 7.22 -27.50 39.81
CA ASP A 211 5.79 -27.31 40.04
C ASP A 211 5.20 -26.42 38.97
N LYS A 212 4.09 -26.81 38.32
CA LYS A 212 3.32 -26.00 37.38
C LYS A 212 2.24 -25.24 38.13
N VAL A 213 2.26 -23.92 38.09
CA VAL A 213 1.24 -23.06 38.68
C VAL A 213 -0.02 -23.10 37.84
N VAL A 214 -1.15 -23.54 38.40
CA VAL A 214 -2.44 -23.63 37.71
C VAL A 214 -3.49 -22.67 38.24
N GLY A 215 -3.32 -22.18 39.48
CA GLY A 215 -4.25 -21.24 40.09
C GLY A 215 -3.69 -20.53 41.31
N ILE A 216 -4.25 -19.38 41.64
CA ILE A 216 -4.02 -18.63 42.88
C ILE A 216 -5.37 -18.22 43.45
N ASN A 217 -5.68 -18.68 44.67
CA ASN A 217 -7.01 -18.59 45.26
C ASN A 217 -8.05 -19.18 44.30
N ASP A 218 -9.09 -18.42 43.93
CA ASP A 218 -10.13 -18.83 42.97
C ASP A 218 -9.80 -18.50 41.51
N ASP A 219 -8.70 -17.79 41.25
CA ASP A 219 -8.30 -17.36 39.92
C ASP A 219 -7.44 -18.43 39.22
N LYS A 220 -7.86 -18.85 38.03
CA LYS A 220 -7.05 -19.71 37.16
C LYS A 220 -5.93 -18.88 36.51
N ILE A 221 -4.74 -19.45 36.46
CA ILE A 221 -3.54 -18.81 35.90
C ILE A 221 -3.18 -19.53 34.61
N TYR A 222 -3.21 -18.79 33.49
CA TYR A 222 -2.93 -19.32 32.18
C TYR A 222 -1.63 -18.78 31.56
N ASN A 223 -1.14 -17.66 32.08
CA ASN A 223 0.07 -17.00 31.55
C ASN A 223 0.75 -16.13 32.62
N MET A 224 1.93 -15.62 32.30
CA MET A 224 2.73 -14.76 33.20
C MET A 224 2.00 -13.45 33.56
N ASN A 225 1.19 -12.91 32.68
CA ASN A 225 0.44 -11.67 32.94
C ASN A 225 -0.64 -11.90 33.99
N ASP A 226 -1.35 -13.05 33.92
CA ASP A 226 -2.33 -13.44 34.94
C ASP A 226 -1.66 -13.59 36.29
N LEU A 227 -0.51 -14.29 36.34
CA LEU A 227 0.25 -14.49 37.55
C LEU A 227 0.64 -13.12 38.15
N GLN A 228 1.22 -12.23 37.38
CA GLN A 228 1.62 -10.90 37.87
C GLN A 228 0.43 -10.08 38.35
N ARG A 229 -0.68 -10.09 37.61
CA ARG A 229 -1.90 -9.38 37.99
C ARG A 229 -2.44 -9.83 39.31
N VAL A 230 -2.59 -11.17 39.52
CA VAL A 230 -3.15 -11.74 40.75
C VAL A 230 -2.20 -11.53 41.92
N LEU A 231 -0.88 -11.70 41.73
CA LEU A 231 0.11 -11.44 42.77
C LEU A 231 0.11 -9.96 43.20
N THR A 232 0.07 -9.03 42.22
CA THR A 232 0.07 -7.59 42.52
C THR A 232 -1.21 -7.17 43.28
N SER A 233 -2.35 -7.75 42.94
CA SER A 233 -3.64 -7.47 43.61
C SER A 233 -3.70 -8.00 45.03
N ASN A 234 -2.85 -8.97 45.40
CA ASN A 234 -2.82 -9.62 46.69
C ASN A 234 -1.52 -9.34 47.49
N LEU A 235 -0.79 -8.27 47.14
CA LEU A 235 0.41 -7.88 47.86
C LEU A 235 0.11 -7.71 49.38
N GLY A 236 0.93 -8.34 50.22
CA GLY A 236 0.79 -8.30 51.69
C GLY A 236 -0.31 -9.18 52.28
N LYS A 237 -0.98 -9.98 51.43
CA LYS A 237 -1.99 -10.96 51.89
C LYS A 237 -1.48 -12.39 51.79
N SER A 238 -2.05 -13.31 52.58
CA SER A 238 -1.86 -14.74 52.36
C SER A 238 -2.64 -15.16 51.11
N ILE A 239 -1.97 -15.92 50.23
CA ILE A 239 -2.55 -16.49 49.03
C ILE A 239 -2.41 -18.01 49.05
N GLU A 240 -3.36 -18.70 48.44
CA GLU A 240 -3.28 -20.13 48.19
C GLU A 240 -2.85 -20.36 46.75
N ILE A 241 -1.75 -21.11 46.56
CA ILE A 241 -1.23 -21.40 45.20
C ILE A 241 -1.52 -22.88 44.91
N THR A 242 -2.30 -23.12 43.87
CA THR A 242 -2.58 -24.45 43.35
C THR A 242 -1.52 -24.82 42.30
N VAL A 243 -0.84 -25.94 42.55
CA VAL A 243 0.22 -26.42 41.62
C VAL A 243 -0.11 -27.85 41.17
N ASP A 244 0.28 -28.16 39.94
CA ASP A 244 0.30 -29.50 39.40
C ASP A 244 1.73 -30.05 39.45
N ARG A 245 1.92 -31.19 40.14
CA ARG A 245 3.20 -31.87 40.31
C ARG A 245 3.29 -33.10 39.43
N GLY A 246 4.40 -33.26 38.75
CA GLY A 246 4.65 -34.40 37.89
C GLY A 246 4.68 -34.06 36.41
N VAL A 247 4.57 -32.79 36.09
CA VAL A 247 4.84 -32.30 34.75
C VAL A 247 6.36 -32.38 34.48
N PRO A 248 6.80 -32.99 33.38
CA PRO A 248 8.24 -33.03 33.05
C PRO A 248 8.78 -31.61 32.98
N ASN A 249 9.78 -31.30 33.84
CA ASN A 249 10.44 -30.00 33.78
C ASN A 249 11.35 -29.96 32.53
N PRO A 250 11.02 -29.16 31.52
CA PRO A 250 11.83 -29.10 30.31
C PRO A 250 13.24 -28.48 30.52
N PHE A 251 13.46 -27.89 31.72
CA PHE A 251 14.74 -27.27 32.12
C PHE A 251 15.50 -28.08 33.18
N ALA A 252 15.01 -29.25 33.59
CA ALA A 252 15.75 -30.14 34.45
C ALA A 252 16.98 -30.69 33.68
N LYS A 253 18.18 -30.37 34.20
CA LYS A 253 19.45 -30.94 33.73
C LYS A 253 19.69 -32.28 34.40
#